data_0103531ee0c08d772b420baf67d5cde7
#
_entry.id   0103531ee0c08d772b420baf67d5cde7
#
_cell.length_a   1.000
_cell.length_b   1.000
_cell.length_c   1.000
_cell.angle_alpha   90.00
_cell.angle_beta   90.00
_cell.angle_gamma   90.00
#
_symmetry.space_group_name_H-M   'P 1'
#
loop_
_entity.id
_entity.type
_entity.pdbx_description
1 polymer ?
#
loop_
_entity_poly.entity_id
_entity_poly.type
_entity_poly.pdbx_seq_one_letter_code
_entity_poly.pdbx_strand_id
1 'polypeptide(L)'
;MIRRATIEDASRIAEISIFTKRMNYRTIFRNDQVSFGEMQVYPLADSYIRDPQRLQGIWVFDDGFVKGFINIEGERIAELYVDSFFENQGIGSRLLSFAVAKGCNTLWVLDKNTDAQRLYSKHGFVKTGERKPEEGTGEYIVEMRRSHRT
;
A
#
# COMPACT_ATOMS: atom_id res chain seq x y z
N MET A 1 -16.06 6.88 0.76
CA MET A 1 -15.48 8.23 0.94
C MET A 1 -14.04 8.13 1.35
N ILE A 2 -13.20 8.96 0.77
CA ILE A 2 -11.77 9.01 1.12
C ILE A 2 -11.56 10.18 2.07
N ARG A 3 -10.93 9.92 3.22
CA ARG A 3 -10.65 10.94 4.24
C ARG A 3 -9.28 10.70 4.86
N ARG A 4 -8.77 11.72 5.56
CA ARG A 4 -7.50 11.58 6.28
C ARG A 4 -7.63 10.54 7.39
N ALA A 5 -6.55 9.78 7.60
CA ALA A 5 -6.46 8.86 8.72
C ALA A 5 -6.31 9.61 10.04
N THR A 6 -6.83 9.03 11.10
CA THR A 6 -6.68 9.51 12.47
C THR A 6 -6.13 8.40 13.35
N ILE A 7 -5.75 8.73 14.58
CA ILE A 7 -5.27 7.75 15.56
C ILE A 7 -6.30 6.61 15.75
N GLU A 8 -7.58 6.94 15.65
CA GLU A 8 -8.63 5.93 15.81
C GLU A 8 -8.60 4.89 14.71
N ASP A 9 -8.01 5.19 13.56
CA ASP A 9 -7.87 4.25 12.44
C ASP A 9 -6.64 3.35 12.56
N ALA A 10 -5.76 3.58 13.55
CA ALA A 10 -4.45 2.91 13.62
C ALA A 10 -4.58 1.39 13.62
N SER A 11 -5.48 0.83 14.41
CA SER A 11 -5.66 -0.62 14.47
C SER A 11 -6.13 -1.19 13.15
N ARG A 12 -7.07 -0.51 12.51
CA ARG A 12 -7.64 -0.99 11.24
C ARG A 12 -6.63 -0.88 10.10
N ILE A 13 -5.86 0.21 10.05
CA ILE A 13 -4.79 0.37 9.07
C ILE A 13 -3.76 -0.74 9.24
N ALA A 14 -3.33 -1.00 10.48
CA ALA A 14 -2.37 -2.06 10.77
C ALA A 14 -2.92 -3.43 10.37
N GLU A 15 -4.18 -3.69 10.66
CA GLU A 15 -4.83 -4.96 10.28
C GLU A 15 -4.81 -5.15 8.76
N ILE A 16 -5.26 -4.15 8.00
CA ILE A 16 -5.27 -4.22 6.55
C ILE A 16 -3.87 -4.41 6.00
N SER A 17 -2.90 -3.64 6.50
CA SER A 17 -1.51 -3.73 6.05
C SER A 17 -0.94 -5.13 6.28
N ILE A 18 -1.05 -5.64 7.50
CA ILE A 18 -0.42 -6.93 7.87
C ILE A 18 -1.13 -8.09 7.18
N PHE A 19 -2.47 -8.12 7.19
CA PHE A 19 -3.19 -9.22 6.54
C PHE A 19 -2.98 -9.23 5.03
N THR A 20 -2.98 -8.05 4.38
CA THR A 20 -2.72 -7.96 2.94
C THR A 20 -1.32 -8.45 2.61
N LYS A 21 -0.32 -8.04 3.39
CA LYS A 21 1.06 -8.51 3.20
C LYS A 21 1.18 -10.01 3.38
N ARG A 22 0.51 -10.58 4.40
CA ARG A 22 0.52 -12.04 4.61
C ARG A 22 -0.09 -12.76 3.41
N MET A 23 -1.23 -12.30 2.93
CA MET A 23 -1.92 -12.95 1.81
C MET A 23 -1.15 -12.84 0.50
N ASN A 24 -0.63 -11.63 0.21
CA ASN A 24 0.01 -11.37 -1.07
C ASN A 24 1.49 -11.78 -1.08
N TYR A 25 2.18 -11.64 0.05
CA TYR A 25 3.63 -11.77 0.10
C TYR A 25 4.09 -13.11 0.67
N ARG A 26 3.25 -13.83 1.41
CA ARG A 26 3.62 -15.15 1.93
C ARG A 26 4.03 -16.09 0.81
N THR A 27 3.26 -16.11 -0.28
CA THR A 27 3.57 -16.92 -1.45
C THR A 27 4.86 -16.45 -2.13
N ILE A 28 5.11 -15.15 -2.16
CA ILE A 28 6.29 -14.55 -2.79
C ILE A 28 7.53 -14.82 -1.94
N PHE A 29 7.50 -14.45 -0.66
CA PHE A 29 8.64 -14.61 0.23
C PHE A 29 8.87 -16.07 0.67
N ARG A 30 7.80 -16.85 0.76
CA ARG A 30 7.83 -18.27 1.20
C ARG A 30 8.55 -18.44 2.53
N ASN A 31 8.36 -17.48 3.43
CA ASN A 31 9.03 -17.44 4.72
C ASN A 31 8.04 -17.05 5.81
N ASP A 32 7.54 -18.05 6.56
CA ASP A 32 6.55 -17.81 7.60
C ASP A 32 7.13 -17.02 8.78
N GLN A 33 8.44 -17.06 9.01
CA GLN A 33 9.07 -16.23 10.03
C GLN A 33 8.88 -14.75 9.71
N VAL A 34 9.01 -14.35 8.44
CA VAL A 34 8.72 -12.98 8.01
C VAL A 34 7.23 -12.68 8.13
N SER A 35 6.38 -13.58 7.59
CA SER A 35 4.93 -13.33 7.53
C SER A 35 4.25 -13.29 8.89
N PHE A 36 4.68 -14.12 9.84
CA PHE A 36 4.01 -14.28 11.14
C PHE A 36 4.89 -13.93 12.33
N GLY A 37 6.21 -13.90 12.18
CA GLY A 37 7.13 -13.53 13.24
C GLY A 37 7.46 -12.06 13.25
N GLU A 38 7.74 -11.46 12.09
CA GLU A 38 8.16 -10.07 11.96
C GLU A 38 7.00 -9.13 11.67
N MET A 39 6.04 -9.56 10.85
CA MET A 39 4.86 -8.75 10.51
C MET A 39 3.71 -9.06 11.48
N GLN A 40 3.44 -8.15 12.39
CA GLN A 40 2.37 -8.32 13.37
C GLN A 40 1.52 -7.05 13.50
N VAL A 41 0.22 -7.25 13.71
CA VAL A 41 -0.77 -6.16 13.74
C VAL A 41 -0.54 -5.21 14.91
N TYR A 42 -0.42 -5.76 16.14
CA TYR A 42 -0.33 -4.92 17.33
C TYR A 42 0.89 -4.01 17.34
N PRO A 43 2.11 -4.50 17.07
CA PRO A 43 3.28 -3.62 17.03
C PRO A 43 3.16 -2.51 15.99
N LEU A 44 2.56 -2.80 14.83
CA LEU A 44 2.36 -1.77 13.81
C LEU A 44 1.33 -0.72 14.26
N ALA A 45 0.19 -1.15 14.81
CA ALA A 45 -0.82 -0.25 15.33
C ALA A 45 -0.24 0.64 16.43
N ASP A 46 0.52 0.05 17.35
CA ASP A 46 1.16 0.78 18.44
C ASP A 46 2.15 1.82 17.91
N SER A 47 2.87 1.51 16.82
CA SER A 47 3.80 2.45 16.23
C SER A 47 3.10 3.70 15.70
N TYR A 48 1.90 3.56 15.15
CA TYR A 48 1.11 4.72 14.71
C TYR A 48 0.58 5.55 15.88
N ILE A 49 0.18 4.89 16.96
CA ILE A 49 -0.32 5.57 18.16
C ILE A 49 0.80 6.35 18.86
N ARG A 50 1.99 5.77 18.92
CA ARG A 50 3.16 6.41 19.56
C ARG A 50 3.74 7.53 18.70
N ASP A 51 3.60 7.45 17.39
CA ASP A 51 4.09 8.47 16.47
C ASP A 51 2.98 8.82 15.47
N PRO A 52 2.01 9.67 15.86
CA PRO A 52 0.89 10.02 14.99
C PRO A 52 1.30 10.72 13.70
N GLN A 53 2.52 11.27 13.62
CA GLN A 53 3.00 11.88 12.39
C GLN A 53 3.09 10.88 11.24
N ARG A 54 3.24 9.60 11.55
CA ARG A 54 3.23 8.54 10.54
C ARG A 54 1.89 8.42 9.83
N LEU A 55 0.82 8.95 10.40
CA LEU A 55 -0.52 8.93 9.79
C LEU A 55 -0.77 10.10 8.84
N GLN A 56 0.10 11.11 8.83
CA GLN A 56 -0.16 12.35 8.07
C GLN A 56 -0.29 12.14 6.57
N GLY A 57 0.42 11.16 6.02
CA GLY A 57 0.34 10.84 4.59
C GLY A 57 -0.71 9.79 4.26
N ILE A 58 -1.44 9.29 5.25
CA ILE A 58 -2.37 8.18 5.05
C ILE A 58 -3.80 8.69 4.88
N TRP A 59 -4.45 8.21 3.83
CA TRP A 59 -5.86 8.46 3.53
C TRP A 59 -6.57 7.12 3.50
N VAL A 60 -7.74 7.06 4.11
CA VAL A 60 -8.52 5.83 4.22
C VAL A 60 -9.76 5.90 3.37
N PHE A 61 -10.18 4.75 2.84
CA PHE A 61 -11.48 4.61 2.18
C PHE A 61 -12.46 4.11 3.24
N ASP A 62 -13.37 5.01 3.64
CA ASP A 62 -14.35 4.76 4.69
C ASP A 62 -15.75 4.74 4.08
N ASP A 63 -16.40 3.60 4.15
CA ASP A 63 -17.76 3.38 3.68
C ASP A 63 -18.54 2.69 4.81
N GLY A 64 -18.69 3.43 5.93
CA GLY A 64 -19.22 2.90 7.17
C GLY A 64 -18.14 2.35 8.09
N PHE A 65 -17.08 1.82 7.53
CA PHE A 65 -15.83 1.42 8.20
C PHE A 65 -14.70 1.42 7.16
N VAL A 66 -13.46 1.40 7.62
CA VAL A 66 -12.31 1.49 6.73
C VAL A 66 -12.10 0.17 5.99
N LYS A 67 -12.07 0.22 4.66
CA LYS A 67 -11.90 -0.94 3.78
C LYS A 67 -10.56 -0.95 3.05
N GLY A 68 -9.85 0.15 3.04
CA GLY A 68 -8.55 0.27 2.40
C GLY A 68 -7.89 1.59 2.75
N PHE A 69 -6.61 1.72 2.40
CA PHE A 69 -5.89 2.98 2.62
C PHE A 69 -4.78 3.17 1.61
N ILE A 70 -4.34 4.41 1.48
CA ILE A 70 -3.18 4.78 0.68
C ILE A 70 -2.27 5.68 1.52
N ASN A 71 -0.97 5.44 1.45
CA ASN A 71 0.04 6.27 2.10
C ASN A 71 0.82 7.03 1.04
N ILE A 72 0.80 8.35 1.12
CA ILE A 72 1.42 9.25 0.16
C ILE A 72 2.59 9.98 0.81
N GLU A 73 3.76 9.91 0.18
CA GLU A 73 4.96 10.61 0.60
C GLU A 73 5.45 11.50 -0.56
N GLY A 74 5.07 12.77 -0.54
CA GLY A 74 5.37 13.69 -1.64
C GLY A 74 4.66 13.27 -2.92
N GLU A 75 5.43 12.98 -3.97
CA GLU A 75 4.89 12.49 -5.24
C GLU A 75 4.87 10.97 -5.34
N ARG A 76 5.26 10.28 -4.26
CA ARG A 76 5.38 8.83 -4.24
C ARG A 76 4.21 8.21 -3.48
N ILE A 77 3.68 7.13 -4.04
CA ILE A 77 2.74 6.26 -3.34
C ILE A 77 3.58 5.24 -2.58
N ALA A 78 3.59 5.36 -1.25
CA ALA A 78 4.39 4.46 -0.40
C ALA A 78 3.68 3.14 -0.14
N GLU A 79 2.35 3.17 0.03
CA GLU A 79 1.55 1.99 0.28
C GLU A 79 0.15 2.17 -0.30
N LEU A 80 -0.43 1.09 -0.80
CA LEU A 80 -1.83 1.04 -1.23
C LEU A 80 -2.33 -0.36 -0.94
N TYR A 81 -3.25 -0.48 0.00
CA TYR A 81 -3.82 -1.77 0.40
C TYR A 81 -5.33 -1.70 0.54
N VAL A 82 -5.99 -2.76 0.10
CA VAL A 82 -7.44 -2.95 0.26
C VAL A 82 -7.64 -4.26 1.02
N ASP A 83 -8.54 -4.25 2.00
CA ASP A 83 -8.91 -5.46 2.72
C ASP A 83 -9.38 -6.52 1.73
N SER A 84 -8.86 -7.75 1.86
CA SER A 84 -9.13 -8.83 0.91
C SER A 84 -10.63 -9.16 0.80
N PHE A 85 -11.41 -8.92 1.84
CA PHE A 85 -12.86 -9.14 1.78
C PHE A 85 -13.59 -8.16 0.87
N PHE A 86 -12.94 -7.05 0.51
CA PHE A 86 -13.54 -5.99 -0.30
C PHE A 86 -12.82 -5.75 -1.61
N GLU A 87 -12.00 -6.71 -2.04
CA GLU A 87 -11.33 -6.65 -3.34
C GLU A 87 -12.35 -6.70 -4.48
N ASN A 88 -11.93 -6.22 -5.65
CA ASN A 88 -12.73 -6.20 -6.87
C ASN A 88 -14.00 -5.33 -6.78
N GLN A 89 -14.01 -4.35 -5.88
CA GLN A 89 -15.10 -3.37 -5.75
C GLN A 89 -14.66 -1.97 -6.20
N GLY A 90 -13.49 -1.85 -6.80
CA GLY A 90 -12.99 -0.59 -7.31
C GLY A 90 -12.36 0.33 -6.26
N ILE A 91 -12.15 -0.14 -5.03
CA ILE A 91 -11.59 0.68 -3.95
C ILE A 91 -10.14 1.05 -4.24
N GLY A 92 -9.33 0.09 -4.69
CA GLY A 92 -7.93 0.36 -5.06
C GLY A 92 -7.83 1.39 -6.17
N SER A 93 -8.67 1.29 -7.18
CA SER A 93 -8.73 2.26 -8.28
C SER A 93 -9.11 3.66 -7.79
N ARG A 94 -10.06 3.75 -6.86
CA ARG A 94 -10.48 5.05 -6.31
C ARG A 94 -9.38 5.70 -5.49
N LEU A 95 -8.70 4.92 -4.66
CA LEU A 95 -7.56 5.41 -3.88
C LEU A 95 -6.42 5.86 -4.79
N LEU A 96 -6.14 5.08 -5.82
CA LEU A 96 -5.09 5.41 -6.78
C LEU A 96 -5.41 6.67 -7.56
N SER A 97 -6.65 6.81 -8.05
CA SER A 97 -7.11 8.01 -8.73
C SER A 97 -7.00 9.25 -7.84
N PHE A 98 -7.33 9.10 -6.56
CA PHE A 98 -7.18 10.16 -5.57
C PHE A 98 -5.71 10.61 -5.46
N ALA A 99 -4.78 9.66 -5.37
CA ALA A 99 -3.35 9.96 -5.28
C ALA A 99 -2.83 10.64 -6.55
N VAL A 100 -3.25 10.17 -7.71
CA VAL A 100 -2.88 10.77 -9.01
C VAL A 100 -3.38 12.21 -9.07
N ALA A 101 -4.61 12.46 -8.63
CA ALA A 101 -5.16 13.82 -8.60
C ALA A 101 -4.39 14.75 -7.66
N LYS A 102 -3.72 14.19 -6.65
CA LYS A 102 -2.85 14.96 -5.74
C LYS A 102 -1.43 15.16 -6.28
N GLY A 103 -1.12 14.61 -7.45
CA GLY A 103 0.19 14.78 -8.07
C GLY A 103 1.14 13.60 -7.89
N CYS A 104 0.68 12.49 -7.34
CA CYS A 104 1.53 11.31 -7.21
C CYS A 104 1.82 10.72 -8.58
N ASN A 105 3.10 10.40 -8.83
CA ASN A 105 3.53 9.92 -10.15
C ASN A 105 4.55 8.78 -10.08
N THR A 106 4.91 8.31 -8.89
CA THR A 106 5.92 7.26 -8.75
C THR A 106 5.57 6.32 -7.60
N LEU A 107 6.03 5.08 -7.73
CA LEU A 107 5.88 4.06 -6.70
C LEU A 107 6.91 2.96 -6.91
N TRP A 108 7.11 2.15 -5.87
CA TRP A 108 7.87 0.92 -5.93
C TRP A 108 6.94 -0.24 -5.63
N VAL A 109 7.10 -1.35 -6.34
CA VAL A 109 6.25 -2.54 -6.20
C VAL A 109 7.11 -3.79 -6.32
N LEU A 110 6.74 -4.84 -5.59
CA LEU A 110 7.44 -6.12 -5.72
C LEU A 110 7.39 -6.60 -7.16
N ASP A 111 8.54 -7.04 -7.68
CA ASP A 111 8.66 -7.51 -9.07
C ASP A 111 7.69 -8.66 -9.36
N LYS A 112 7.42 -9.50 -8.37
CA LYS A 112 6.52 -10.65 -8.52
C LYS A 112 5.05 -10.31 -8.25
N ASN A 113 4.72 -9.11 -7.81
CA ASN A 113 3.34 -8.70 -7.54
C ASN A 113 2.68 -8.19 -8.81
N THR A 114 2.33 -9.13 -9.70
CA THR A 114 1.78 -8.79 -11.03
C THR A 114 0.39 -8.19 -10.95
N ASP A 115 -0.40 -8.56 -9.94
CA ASP A 115 -1.75 -8.01 -9.78
C ASP A 115 -1.71 -6.51 -9.46
N ALA A 116 -0.82 -6.10 -8.54
CA ALA A 116 -0.62 -4.69 -8.23
C ALA A 116 -0.09 -3.94 -9.45
N GLN A 117 0.88 -4.51 -10.16
CA GLN A 117 1.43 -3.88 -11.36
C GLN A 117 0.35 -3.66 -12.42
N ARG A 118 -0.57 -4.61 -12.55
CA ARG A 118 -1.68 -4.51 -13.51
C ARG A 118 -2.62 -3.36 -13.13
N LEU A 119 -2.92 -3.20 -11.85
CA LEU A 119 -3.72 -2.07 -11.37
C LEU A 119 -3.03 -0.74 -11.70
N TYR A 120 -1.74 -0.64 -11.39
CA TYR A 120 -0.98 0.59 -11.65
C TYR A 120 -0.91 0.89 -13.15
N SER A 121 -0.71 -0.13 -13.98
CA SER A 121 -0.68 0.03 -15.44
C SER A 121 -1.97 0.59 -16.00
N LYS A 122 -3.10 0.18 -15.44
CA LYS A 122 -4.42 0.71 -15.85
C LYS A 122 -4.55 2.22 -15.57
N HIS A 123 -3.78 2.74 -14.63
CA HIS A 123 -3.79 4.17 -14.28
C HIS A 123 -2.62 4.93 -14.89
N GLY A 124 -1.94 4.35 -15.88
CA GLY A 124 -0.91 5.05 -16.63
C GLY A 124 0.51 4.92 -16.10
N PHE A 125 0.71 4.12 -15.06
CA PHE A 125 2.06 3.86 -14.55
C PHE A 125 2.77 2.84 -15.43
N VAL A 126 4.04 3.07 -15.72
CA VAL A 126 4.87 2.15 -16.50
C VAL A 126 6.19 1.92 -15.76
N LYS A 127 6.78 0.74 -15.97
CA LYS A 127 8.08 0.41 -15.40
C LYS A 127 9.14 1.34 -15.98
N THR A 128 10.02 1.85 -15.11
CA THR A 128 11.11 2.76 -15.52
C THR A 128 12.38 2.00 -15.87
N GLY A 129 12.48 0.75 -15.47
CA GLY A 129 13.71 -0.03 -15.57
C GLY A 129 14.53 -0.02 -14.28
N GLU A 130 14.22 0.86 -13.34
CA GLU A 130 14.90 0.88 -12.05
C GLU A 130 14.44 -0.29 -11.19
N ARG A 131 15.39 -0.91 -10.51
CA ARG A 131 15.20 -2.11 -9.72
C ARG A 131 16.14 -2.09 -8.53
N LYS A 132 15.68 -2.53 -7.37
CA LYS A 132 16.54 -2.67 -6.20
C LYS A 132 16.08 -3.82 -5.32
N PRO A 133 16.97 -4.37 -4.47
CA PRO A 133 16.56 -5.40 -3.52
C PRO A 133 15.59 -4.85 -2.48
N GLU A 134 14.62 -5.67 -2.09
CA GLU A 134 13.79 -5.40 -0.91
C GLU A 134 14.56 -5.87 0.32
N GLU A 135 14.86 -4.94 1.23
CA GLU A 135 15.66 -5.24 2.42
C GLU A 135 15.05 -6.37 3.26
N GLY A 136 15.91 -7.25 3.73
CA GLY A 136 15.51 -8.36 4.58
C GLY A 136 14.87 -9.53 3.85
N THR A 137 14.84 -9.48 2.51
CA THR A 137 14.26 -10.55 1.69
C THR A 137 15.20 -10.89 0.55
N GLY A 138 14.93 -11.99 -0.16
CA GLY A 138 15.62 -12.31 -1.40
C GLY A 138 14.93 -11.76 -2.64
N GLU A 139 13.98 -10.86 -2.47
CA GLU A 139 13.14 -10.35 -3.55
C GLU A 139 13.58 -8.95 -4.00
N TYR A 140 13.04 -8.52 -5.14
CA TYR A 140 13.33 -7.22 -5.71
C TYR A 140 12.06 -6.38 -5.83
N ILE A 141 12.24 -5.07 -5.77
CA ILE A 141 11.17 -4.12 -6.09
C ILE A 141 11.56 -3.38 -7.36
N VAL A 142 10.55 -2.97 -8.13
CA VAL A 142 10.71 -2.22 -9.37
C VAL A 142 9.97 -0.91 -9.27
N GLU A 143 10.54 0.13 -9.88
CA GLU A 143 9.90 1.44 -9.92
C GLU A 143 8.91 1.50 -11.08
N MET A 144 7.75 2.11 -10.82
CA MET A 144 6.79 2.49 -11.85
C MET A 144 6.55 3.99 -11.77
N ARG A 145 6.34 4.61 -12.91
CA ARG A 145 6.16 6.06 -12.99
C ARG A 145 5.06 6.40 -13.98
N ARG A 146 4.30 7.42 -13.63
CA ARG A 146 3.25 7.95 -14.49
C ARG A 146 3.70 9.29 -15.06
N SER A 147 3.50 9.49 -16.35
CA SER A 147 3.74 10.79 -16.99
C SER A 147 2.71 11.82 -16.49
N HIS A 148 3.16 13.07 -16.31
CA HIS A 148 2.26 14.19 -15.97
C HIS A 148 1.36 14.62 -17.13
N ARG A 149 1.47 14.02 -18.29
CA ARG A 149 0.61 14.36 -19.43
C ARG A 149 -0.79 13.83 -19.20
N THR A 150 -1.70 14.70 -19.28
CA THR A 150 -3.12 14.39 -19.31
C THR A 150 -3.56 14.08 -20.73
#